data_33531f2a28b9940722049e26d3155d20
#
_entry.id   33531f2a28b9940722049e26d3155d20
#
_cell.length_a   1.000
_cell.length_b   1.000
_cell.length_c   1.000
_cell.angle_alpha   90.00
_cell.angle_beta   90.00
_cell.angle_gamma   90.00
#
_symmetry.space_group_name_H-M   'P 1'
#
loop_
_entity.id
_entity.type
_entity.pdbx_description
1 polymer ?
#
loop_
_entity_poly.entity_id
_entity_poly.type
_entity_poly.pdbx_seq_one_letter_code
_entity_poly.pdbx_strand_id
1 'polypeptide(L)'
;MKSLYVSLTTVLLSLASSALGGQCGDHTCGKDTPCCYKGACNKNALYCAPFSCERANSLAEDSCWGTPHCVDHSVDFAQSPEAFAQVSEYRGDPAAIRYVSRFEPSNAKISGGQVELSLAKQADNKGFGAVVVGTRAIQFGTVTAVLRSGSTSGGVVSSFIIRNEDVGDEIDFEFVGNDRTTVQSNYYWHNELDYTKMVKSQPMSDTTAGYKTYQIVWTPDYIQWLADGNNFRTVWRTETWDKEHGIYKFPESESFVSFSVWDGGSGEKGTADWAGGHINWGAGPFAMGVKSVSVSCHFKGNETTYKPPAFAASK
;
A
#
# COMPACT_ATOMS: atom_id res chain seq x y z
N MET A 1 55.11 20.03 52.68
CA MET A 1 54.64 19.90 51.30
C MET A 1 54.12 18.49 51.12
N LYS A 2 52.82 18.30 51.12
CA LYS A 2 52.17 17.00 50.87
C LYS A 2 51.55 17.07 49.49
N SER A 3 52.05 16.26 48.57
CA SER A 3 51.55 16.13 47.20
C SER A 3 50.33 15.22 47.19
N LEU A 4 49.17 15.73 46.73
CA LEU A 4 47.96 14.96 46.49
C LEU A 4 48.03 14.44 45.04
N TYR A 5 48.10 13.15 44.88
CA TYR A 5 47.83 12.47 43.57
C TYR A 5 46.33 12.28 43.45
N VAL A 6 45.71 12.98 42.49
CA VAL A 6 44.34 12.71 42.05
C VAL A 6 44.39 11.66 40.94
N SER A 7 43.91 10.45 41.26
CA SER A 7 43.75 9.39 40.29
C SER A 7 42.46 9.63 39.50
N LEU A 8 42.59 9.95 38.20
CA LEU A 8 41.47 10.01 37.24
C LEU A 8 41.12 8.57 36.80
N THR A 9 40.07 8.03 37.40
CA THR A 9 39.42 6.80 36.89
C THR A 9 38.54 7.15 35.74
N THR A 10 38.97 6.86 34.50
CA THR A 10 38.16 6.94 33.31
C THR A 10 37.13 5.80 33.33
N VAL A 11 35.88 6.14 33.62
CA VAL A 11 34.74 5.20 33.42
C VAL A 11 34.45 5.17 31.94
N LEU A 12 34.87 4.10 31.28
CA LEU A 12 34.36 3.74 29.95
C LEU A 12 32.93 3.28 30.10
N LEU A 13 31.97 4.19 29.85
CA LEU A 13 30.60 3.77 29.54
C LEU A 13 30.63 3.04 28.19
N SER A 14 30.63 1.73 28.23
CA SER A 14 30.25 0.93 27.09
C SER A 14 28.76 1.15 26.86
N LEU A 15 28.42 1.95 25.85
CA LEU A 15 27.09 1.97 25.24
C LEU A 15 26.87 0.59 24.62
N ALA A 16 26.38 -0.36 25.41
CA ALA A 16 25.74 -1.53 24.89
C ALA A 16 24.47 -1.04 24.17
N SER A 17 24.54 -0.90 22.86
CA SER A 17 23.35 -0.87 22.02
C SER A 17 22.61 -2.17 22.29
N SER A 18 21.67 -2.15 23.19
CA SER A 18 20.67 -3.20 23.29
C SER A 18 19.94 -3.21 21.94
N ALA A 19 20.31 -4.16 21.07
CA ALA A 19 19.48 -4.56 19.97
C ALA A 19 18.19 -5.12 20.60
N LEU A 20 17.24 -4.24 20.84
CA LEU A 20 15.88 -4.62 21.14
C LEU A 20 15.30 -5.11 19.80
N GLY A 21 15.44 -6.40 19.52
CA GLY A 21 14.67 -7.03 18.46
C GLY A 21 13.20 -6.73 18.72
N GLY A 22 12.52 -6.10 17.76
CA GLY A 22 11.12 -5.78 17.88
C GLY A 22 10.27 -7.03 18.05
N GLN A 23 9.13 -6.90 18.73
CA GLN A 23 8.15 -7.98 18.88
C GLN A 23 7.36 -8.13 17.57
N CYS A 24 7.52 -9.26 16.90
CA CYS A 24 6.80 -9.60 15.67
C CYS A 24 5.71 -10.62 16.00
N GLY A 25 4.50 -10.14 16.28
CA GLY A 25 3.44 -10.99 16.81
C GLY A 25 3.87 -11.65 18.14
N ASP A 26 3.81 -12.97 18.21
CA ASP A 26 4.27 -13.76 19.36
C ASP A 26 5.76 -14.12 19.29
N HIS A 27 6.51 -13.59 18.33
CA HIS A 27 7.90 -13.96 18.05
C HIS A 27 8.84 -12.76 18.13
N THR A 28 10.13 -13.03 18.31
CA THR A 28 11.22 -12.06 18.12
C THR A 28 12.02 -12.50 16.90
N CYS A 29 12.22 -11.61 15.93
CA CYS A 29 12.97 -11.93 14.72
C CYS A 29 14.46 -12.14 15.02
N GLY A 30 15.06 -13.16 14.39
CA GLY A 30 16.47 -13.51 14.51
C GLY A 30 17.28 -13.10 13.27
N LYS A 31 18.63 -13.29 13.33
CA LYS A 31 19.52 -12.94 12.21
C LYS A 31 19.22 -13.65 10.90
N ASP A 32 18.71 -14.89 10.96
CA ASP A 32 18.36 -15.67 9.76
C ASP A 32 17.02 -15.28 9.16
N THR A 33 16.14 -14.65 9.95
CA THR A 33 14.81 -14.19 9.56
C THR A 33 14.56 -12.81 10.16
N PRO A 34 15.26 -11.74 9.68
CA PRO A 34 15.33 -10.47 10.39
C PRO A 34 14.10 -9.58 10.22
N CYS A 35 13.30 -9.81 9.19
CA CYS A 35 12.20 -8.92 8.81
C CYS A 35 10.86 -9.41 9.35
N CYS A 36 10.10 -8.52 9.98
CA CYS A 36 8.74 -8.78 10.43
C CYS A 36 7.72 -8.37 9.37
N TYR A 37 6.73 -9.23 9.17
CA TYR A 37 5.52 -8.91 8.42
C TYR A 37 4.35 -9.72 8.98
N LYS A 38 3.28 -9.03 9.43
CA LYS A 38 2.05 -9.62 9.98
C LYS A 38 2.31 -10.73 11.01
N GLY A 39 3.17 -10.43 11.98
CA GLY A 39 3.47 -11.33 13.09
C GLY A 39 4.39 -12.51 12.75
N ALA A 40 4.96 -12.57 11.56
CA ALA A 40 5.88 -13.63 11.14
C ALA A 40 7.23 -13.05 10.69
N CYS A 41 8.33 -13.78 10.97
CA CYS A 41 9.69 -13.37 10.63
C CYS A 41 10.22 -14.14 9.43
N ASN A 42 10.86 -13.44 8.47
CA ASN A 42 11.52 -14.05 7.30
C ASN A 42 12.58 -13.10 6.72
N LYS A 43 13.23 -13.50 5.61
CA LYS A 43 14.27 -12.75 4.90
C LYS A 43 13.96 -12.49 3.41
N ASN A 44 12.82 -12.96 2.91
CA ASN A 44 12.45 -12.77 1.51
C ASN A 44 11.79 -11.40 1.25
N ALA A 45 11.56 -11.07 -0.02
CA ALA A 45 10.99 -9.79 -0.45
C ALA A 45 9.63 -9.48 0.20
N LEU A 46 8.76 -10.47 0.41
CA LEU A 46 7.46 -10.26 1.03
C LEU A 46 7.58 -9.68 2.46
N TYR A 47 8.62 -10.08 3.19
CA TYR A 47 8.84 -9.64 4.58
C TYR A 47 9.74 -8.43 4.69
N CYS A 48 10.74 -8.30 3.80
CA CYS A 48 11.79 -7.30 3.93
C CYS A 48 11.61 -6.07 3.03
N ALA A 49 10.81 -6.17 1.97
CA ALA A 49 10.57 -5.02 1.10
C ALA A 49 9.79 -3.91 1.83
N PRO A 50 10.06 -2.63 1.53
CA PRO A 50 9.55 -1.49 2.31
C PRO A 50 8.03 -1.34 2.28
N PHE A 51 7.37 -1.93 1.29
CA PHE A 51 5.91 -1.96 1.19
C PHE A 51 5.23 -3.04 2.06
N SER A 52 6.02 -3.81 2.83
CA SER A 52 5.52 -4.87 3.71
C SER A 52 6.20 -4.86 5.09
N CYS A 53 7.49 -4.57 5.15
CA CYS A 53 8.32 -4.73 6.33
C CYS A 53 7.92 -3.78 7.47
N GLU A 54 7.59 -4.36 8.61
CA GLU A 54 7.30 -3.65 9.86
C GLU A 54 8.61 -3.36 10.59
N ARG A 55 9.19 -2.17 10.37
CA ARG A 55 10.54 -1.79 10.88
C ARG A 55 10.64 -1.91 12.39
N ALA A 56 9.66 -1.36 13.11
CA ALA A 56 9.65 -1.36 14.57
C ALA A 56 9.56 -2.77 15.17
N ASN A 57 9.02 -3.74 14.42
CA ASN A 57 8.80 -5.11 14.83
C ASN A 57 9.85 -6.08 14.28
N SER A 58 10.78 -5.60 13.46
CA SER A 58 11.88 -6.36 12.88
C SER A 58 13.07 -6.48 13.85
N LEU A 59 14.06 -7.31 13.53
CA LEU A 59 15.28 -7.53 14.37
C LEU A 59 15.97 -6.21 14.67
N ALA A 60 16.11 -5.34 13.68
CA ALA A 60 16.68 -4.01 13.77
C ALA A 60 16.02 -3.12 12.70
N GLU A 61 16.14 -1.81 12.84
CA GLU A 61 15.56 -0.86 11.91
C GLU A 61 16.10 -1.03 10.48
N ASP A 62 17.36 -1.41 10.33
CA ASP A 62 18.03 -1.69 9.05
C ASP A 62 17.80 -3.11 8.50
N SER A 63 16.99 -3.93 9.17
CA SER A 63 16.59 -5.25 8.67
C SER A 63 15.68 -5.14 7.45
N CYS A 64 14.81 -4.15 7.41
CA CYS A 64 14.00 -3.85 6.23
C CYS A 64 14.88 -3.27 5.12
N TRP A 65 14.54 -3.60 3.87
CA TRP A 65 15.20 -2.99 2.72
C TRP A 65 14.98 -1.47 2.71
N GLY A 66 15.95 -0.74 2.13
CA GLY A 66 15.81 0.70 1.92
C GLY A 66 14.58 1.02 1.06
N THR A 67 13.93 2.13 1.34
CA THR A 67 12.76 2.59 0.60
C THR A 67 13.19 3.25 -0.70
N PRO A 68 12.85 2.70 -1.88
CA PRO A 68 13.08 3.39 -3.14
C PRO A 68 12.09 4.55 -3.27
N HIS A 69 12.62 5.77 -3.35
CA HIS A 69 11.82 6.96 -3.51
C HIS A 69 11.19 7.07 -4.91
N CYS A 70 10.19 7.91 -5.03
CA CYS A 70 9.42 8.15 -6.24
C CYS A 70 10.30 8.59 -7.42
N VAL A 71 10.05 7.98 -8.58
CA VAL A 71 10.55 8.40 -9.90
C VAL A 71 9.36 8.48 -10.83
N ASP A 72 9.26 9.54 -11.61
CA ASP A 72 8.21 9.68 -12.61
C ASP A 72 8.23 8.48 -13.56
N HIS A 73 7.10 7.84 -13.73
CA HIS A 73 6.97 6.73 -14.66
C HIS A 73 5.55 6.59 -15.20
N SER A 74 5.44 5.92 -16.33
CA SER A 74 4.18 5.46 -16.87
C SER A 74 4.37 4.03 -17.36
N VAL A 75 3.47 3.14 -16.94
CA VAL A 75 3.45 1.74 -17.35
C VAL A 75 2.13 1.45 -18.02
N ASP A 76 2.17 0.97 -19.26
CA ASP A 76 1.07 0.28 -19.93
C ASP A 76 1.41 -1.21 -19.94
N PHE A 77 0.64 -2.02 -19.22
CA PHE A 77 0.93 -3.44 -19.03
C PHE A 77 0.78 -4.27 -20.31
N ALA A 78 0.15 -3.74 -21.36
CA ALA A 78 0.13 -4.37 -22.67
C ALA A 78 1.47 -4.21 -23.41
N GLN A 79 2.21 -3.13 -23.13
CA GLN A 79 3.50 -2.82 -23.74
C GLN A 79 4.68 -3.26 -22.87
N SER A 80 4.49 -3.28 -21.56
CA SER A 80 5.54 -3.58 -20.55
C SER A 80 5.02 -4.56 -19.50
N PRO A 81 4.68 -5.81 -19.90
CA PRO A 81 4.19 -6.80 -18.94
C PRO A 81 5.23 -7.19 -17.90
N GLU A 82 6.52 -7.07 -18.21
CA GLU A 82 7.66 -7.29 -17.30
C GLU A 82 7.74 -6.30 -16.14
N ALA A 83 7.04 -5.17 -16.23
CA ALA A 83 6.95 -4.22 -15.12
C ALA A 83 6.15 -4.77 -13.91
N PHE A 84 5.43 -5.89 -14.10
CA PHE A 84 4.75 -6.64 -13.04
C PHE A 84 5.43 -7.98 -12.80
N ALA A 85 5.54 -8.37 -11.52
CA ALA A 85 6.02 -9.70 -11.12
C ALA A 85 5.31 -10.20 -9.85
N GLN A 86 5.50 -11.47 -9.54
CA GLN A 86 5.17 -11.99 -8.22
C GLN A 86 6.20 -11.50 -7.19
N VAL A 87 5.78 -11.23 -5.95
CA VAL A 87 6.72 -10.76 -4.91
C VAL A 87 7.87 -11.75 -4.67
N SER A 88 7.66 -13.04 -4.89
CA SER A 88 8.71 -14.08 -4.80
C SER A 88 9.81 -13.92 -5.85
N GLU A 89 9.54 -13.22 -6.95
CA GLU A 89 10.49 -12.95 -8.04
C GLU A 89 11.21 -11.61 -7.86
N TYR A 90 10.67 -10.71 -7.04
CA TYR A 90 11.24 -9.41 -6.78
C TYR A 90 12.56 -9.51 -6.00
N ARG A 91 13.60 -8.86 -6.49
CA ARG A 91 14.96 -8.86 -5.93
C ARG A 91 15.43 -7.48 -5.48
N GLY A 92 14.48 -6.55 -5.30
CA GLY A 92 14.79 -5.20 -4.83
C GLY A 92 15.20 -4.22 -5.94
N ASP A 93 14.96 -4.54 -7.21
CA ASP A 93 15.16 -3.62 -8.33
C ASP A 93 13.84 -2.97 -8.76
N PRO A 94 13.54 -1.75 -8.28
CA PRO A 94 12.30 -1.06 -8.60
C PRO A 94 12.34 -0.40 -9.99
N ALA A 95 13.47 -0.40 -10.69
CA ALA A 95 13.57 0.06 -12.07
C ALA A 95 13.08 -1.02 -13.04
N ALA A 96 13.45 -2.27 -12.78
CA ALA A 96 13.03 -3.42 -13.58
C ALA A 96 11.57 -3.82 -13.30
N ILE A 97 11.17 -3.87 -12.01
CA ILE A 97 9.83 -4.30 -11.60
C ILE A 97 9.16 -3.15 -10.84
N ARG A 98 8.14 -2.58 -11.44
CA ARG A 98 7.39 -1.42 -10.91
C ARG A 98 6.27 -1.82 -9.96
N TYR A 99 5.67 -3.01 -10.17
CA TYR A 99 4.53 -3.51 -9.39
C TYR A 99 4.71 -4.99 -9.07
N VAL A 100 4.34 -5.38 -7.86
CA VAL A 100 4.42 -6.78 -7.42
C VAL A 100 3.10 -7.24 -6.82
N SER A 101 2.74 -8.52 -7.05
CA SER A 101 1.68 -9.17 -6.30
C SER A 101 2.19 -9.50 -4.89
N ARG A 102 1.72 -8.74 -3.90
CA ARG A 102 2.13 -8.89 -2.49
C ARG A 102 1.31 -9.93 -1.74
N PHE A 103 0.01 -10.02 -2.02
CA PHE A 103 -0.92 -10.91 -1.34
C PHE A 103 -1.62 -11.79 -2.37
N GLU A 104 -1.76 -13.09 -2.05
CA GLU A 104 -2.31 -14.13 -2.92
C GLU A 104 -1.80 -14.03 -4.37
N PRO A 105 -0.52 -14.33 -4.58
CA PRO A 105 0.12 -14.18 -5.88
C PRO A 105 -0.59 -14.91 -7.02
N SER A 106 -1.20 -16.07 -6.74
CA SER A 106 -1.96 -16.85 -7.71
C SER A 106 -3.20 -16.14 -8.26
N ASN A 107 -3.72 -15.15 -7.52
CA ASN A 107 -4.89 -14.37 -7.88
C ASN A 107 -4.54 -13.07 -8.63
N ALA A 108 -3.26 -12.80 -8.88
CA ALA A 108 -2.82 -11.65 -9.67
C ALA A 108 -1.87 -12.10 -10.79
N LYS A 109 -2.12 -11.65 -12.03
CA LYS A 109 -1.33 -12.03 -13.22
C LYS A 109 -1.47 -11.00 -14.33
N ILE A 110 -0.55 -11.05 -15.30
CA ILE A 110 -0.76 -10.39 -16.59
C ILE A 110 -1.76 -11.23 -17.41
N SER A 111 -2.84 -10.59 -17.85
CA SER A 111 -3.89 -11.21 -18.66
C SER A 111 -4.51 -10.16 -19.58
N GLY A 112 -4.50 -10.41 -20.89
CA GLY A 112 -5.12 -9.51 -21.87
C GLY A 112 -4.54 -8.10 -21.90
N GLY A 113 -3.24 -7.93 -21.61
CA GLY A 113 -2.56 -6.63 -21.62
C GLY A 113 -2.87 -5.76 -20.39
N GLN A 114 -3.17 -6.37 -19.27
CA GLN A 114 -3.45 -5.72 -17.98
C GLN A 114 -2.91 -6.56 -16.83
N VAL A 115 -2.74 -5.96 -15.67
CA VAL A 115 -2.70 -6.72 -14.41
C VAL A 115 -4.13 -7.04 -14.02
N GLU A 116 -4.44 -8.32 -13.94
CA GLU A 116 -5.73 -8.84 -13.50
C GLU A 116 -5.62 -9.34 -12.08
N LEU A 117 -6.46 -8.80 -11.18
CA LEU A 117 -6.59 -9.23 -9.80
C LEU A 117 -7.94 -9.93 -9.63
N SER A 118 -7.93 -11.19 -9.23
CA SER A 118 -9.14 -12.01 -9.10
C SER A 118 -9.50 -12.25 -7.64
N LEU A 119 -10.79 -12.39 -7.38
CA LEU A 119 -11.32 -12.85 -6.10
C LEU A 119 -11.77 -14.31 -6.25
N ALA A 120 -11.07 -15.21 -5.58
CA ALA A 120 -11.36 -16.64 -5.59
C ALA A 120 -12.25 -17.04 -4.41
N LYS A 121 -13.22 -17.93 -4.67
CA LYS A 121 -14.07 -18.51 -3.64
C LYS A 121 -13.32 -19.58 -2.86
N GLN A 122 -13.36 -19.52 -1.51
CA GLN A 122 -12.85 -20.55 -0.63
C GLN A 122 -13.93 -21.55 -0.20
N ALA A 123 -13.50 -22.63 0.46
CA ALA A 123 -14.40 -23.70 0.91
C ALA A 123 -15.43 -23.24 1.94
N ASP A 124 -15.09 -22.21 2.74
CA ASP A 124 -15.98 -21.59 3.75
C ASP A 124 -16.90 -20.49 3.16
N ASN A 125 -17.00 -20.41 1.85
CA ASN A 125 -17.73 -19.38 1.08
C ASN A 125 -17.19 -17.95 1.23
N LYS A 126 -16.03 -17.73 1.83
CA LYS A 126 -15.37 -16.43 1.81
C LYS A 126 -14.61 -16.20 0.52
N GLY A 127 -14.32 -14.93 0.25
CA GLY A 127 -13.50 -14.51 -0.87
C GLY A 127 -12.03 -14.38 -0.48
N PHE A 128 -11.14 -14.85 -1.34
CA PHE A 128 -9.71 -14.65 -1.22
C PHE A 128 -9.23 -13.87 -2.43
N GLY A 129 -8.89 -12.61 -2.21
CA GLY A 129 -8.57 -11.67 -3.28
C GLY A 129 -7.08 -11.56 -3.55
N ALA A 130 -6.66 -10.41 -4.06
CA ALA A 130 -5.27 -10.11 -4.35
C ALA A 130 -4.94 -8.68 -4.00
N VAL A 131 -3.66 -8.43 -3.71
CA VAL A 131 -3.09 -7.08 -3.58
C VAL A 131 -1.86 -6.98 -4.47
N VAL A 132 -1.86 -5.97 -5.32
CA VAL A 132 -0.71 -5.56 -6.13
C VAL A 132 -0.22 -4.22 -5.62
N VAL A 133 1.08 -4.06 -5.39
CA VAL A 133 1.68 -2.85 -4.82
C VAL A 133 2.83 -2.34 -5.69
N GLY A 134 2.99 -1.02 -5.77
CA GLY A 134 4.14 -0.37 -6.37
C GLY A 134 5.40 -0.59 -5.55
N THR A 135 6.54 -0.68 -6.21
CA THR A 135 7.84 -0.95 -5.57
C THR A 135 8.55 0.33 -5.11
N ARG A 136 8.02 1.51 -5.45
CA ARG A 136 8.53 2.82 -5.04
C ARG A 136 7.52 3.54 -4.17
N ALA A 137 8.01 4.18 -3.12
CA ALA A 137 7.20 5.07 -2.30
C ALA A 137 7.02 6.42 -2.99
N ILE A 138 5.86 7.03 -2.79
CA ILE A 138 5.53 8.39 -3.19
C ILE A 138 5.21 9.21 -1.94
N GLN A 139 5.75 10.43 -1.87
CA GLN A 139 5.34 11.46 -0.92
C GLN A 139 4.92 12.67 -1.74
N PHE A 140 3.63 12.91 -1.80
CA PHE A 140 2.99 13.87 -2.68
C PHE A 140 3.28 13.62 -4.18
N GLY A 141 2.35 13.98 -5.01
CA GLY A 141 2.42 13.79 -6.46
C GLY A 141 1.06 13.49 -7.05
N THR A 142 1.06 13.01 -8.29
CA THR A 142 -0.15 12.61 -9.00
C THR A 142 -0.03 11.15 -9.41
N VAL A 143 -1.00 10.35 -9.05
CA VAL A 143 -1.11 8.96 -9.48
C VAL A 143 -2.37 8.82 -10.32
N THR A 144 -2.20 8.34 -11.56
CA THR A 144 -3.29 8.10 -12.51
C THR A 144 -3.32 6.62 -12.85
N ALA A 145 -4.46 5.98 -12.69
CA ALA A 145 -4.69 4.59 -13.06
C ALA A 145 -5.83 4.49 -14.08
N VAL A 146 -5.61 3.72 -15.15
CA VAL A 146 -6.66 3.29 -16.06
C VAL A 146 -7.05 1.88 -15.66
N LEU A 147 -8.23 1.73 -15.05
CA LEU A 147 -8.67 0.47 -14.50
C LEU A 147 -10.17 0.22 -14.73
N ARG A 148 -10.53 -1.05 -14.59
CA ARG A 148 -11.91 -1.55 -14.58
C ARG A 148 -12.14 -2.29 -13.26
N SER A 149 -13.19 -1.94 -12.54
CA SER A 149 -13.55 -2.60 -11.28
C SER A 149 -13.96 -4.05 -11.50
N GLY A 150 -13.62 -4.92 -10.55
CA GLY A 150 -14.08 -6.31 -10.49
C GLY A 150 -15.33 -6.50 -9.64
N SER A 151 -15.89 -5.44 -9.09
CA SER A 151 -16.95 -5.46 -8.08
C SER A 151 -18.34 -5.56 -8.74
N THR A 152 -18.69 -6.76 -9.24
CA THR A 152 -19.97 -7.03 -9.94
C THR A 152 -21.07 -7.56 -9.02
N SER A 153 -20.79 -7.74 -7.72
CA SER A 153 -21.74 -8.21 -6.70
C SER A 153 -21.54 -7.44 -5.41
N GLY A 154 -22.58 -7.20 -4.65
CA GLY A 154 -22.46 -6.82 -3.23
C GLY A 154 -21.47 -7.77 -2.54
N GLY A 155 -20.75 -7.29 -1.54
CA GLY A 155 -19.68 -8.01 -0.86
C GLY A 155 -18.32 -7.92 -1.56
N VAL A 156 -18.26 -7.69 -2.87
CA VAL A 156 -16.99 -7.52 -3.60
C VAL A 156 -16.58 -6.07 -3.61
N VAL A 157 -15.35 -5.80 -3.20
CA VAL A 157 -14.74 -4.46 -3.23
C VAL A 157 -13.46 -4.51 -4.05
N SER A 158 -13.30 -3.57 -4.98
CA SER A 158 -12.03 -3.27 -5.65
C SER A 158 -11.51 -1.95 -5.12
N SER A 159 -10.19 -1.78 -4.99
CA SER A 159 -9.62 -0.56 -4.43
C SER A 159 -8.38 -0.10 -5.21
N PHE A 160 -8.20 1.23 -5.27
CA PHE A 160 -6.98 1.89 -5.69
C PHE A 160 -6.57 2.83 -4.55
N ILE A 161 -5.42 2.56 -3.94
CA ILE A 161 -5.02 3.12 -2.66
C ILE A 161 -3.59 3.63 -2.74
N ILE A 162 -3.30 4.73 -2.04
CA ILE A 162 -1.94 5.17 -1.69
C ILE A 162 -1.86 5.04 -0.16
N ARG A 163 -1.00 4.12 0.36
CA ARG A 163 -0.97 3.80 1.78
C ARG A 163 0.44 3.59 2.31
N ASN A 164 0.66 4.06 3.53
CA ASN A 164 1.77 3.68 4.39
C ASN A 164 1.26 2.67 5.44
N GLU A 165 1.71 1.43 5.37
CA GLU A 165 1.26 0.38 6.30
C GLU A 165 1.79 0.59 7.73
N ASP A 166 2.98 1.18 7.90
CA ASP A 166 3.60 1.39 9.21
C ASP A 166 2.97 2.58 9.95
N VAL A 167 2.76 3.70 9.25
CA VAL A 167 2.23 4.95 9.82
C VAL A 167 0.71 4.94 9.83
N GLY A 168 0.10 4.33 8.81
CA GLY A 168 -1.35 4.24 8.67
C GLY A 168 -1.99 5.43 7.97
N ASP A 169 -1.21 6.22 7.22
CA ASP A 169 -1.75 7.19 6.28
C ASP A 169 -2.31 6.47 5.06
N GLU A 170 -3.50 6.89 4.60
CA GLU A 170 -4.18 6.30 3.46
C GLU A 170 -4.97 7.32 2.67
N ILE A 171 -4.96 7.19 1.34
CA ILE A 171 -5.79 7.92 0.40
C ILE A 171 -6.35 6.89 -0.57
N ASP A 172 -7.67 6.77 -0.71
CA ASP A 172 -8.28 5.66 -1.42
C ASP A 172 -9.38 6.06 -2.40
N PHE A 173 -9.54 5.20 -3.40
CA PHE A 173 -10.75 4.95 -4.16
C PHE A 173 -11.27 3.56 -3.85
N GLU A 174 -12.57 3.43 -3.57
CA GLU A 174 -13.21 2.14 -3.39
C GLU A 174 -14.42 1.96 -4.30
N PHE A 175 -14.47 0.80 -4.96
CA PHE A 175 -15.52 0.39 -5.88
C PHE A 175 -16.30 -0.73 -5.24
N VAL A 176 -17.53 -0.45 -4.84
CA VAL A 176 -18.36 -1.38 -4.07
C VAL A 176 -19.44 -1.99 -4.96
N GLY A 177 -19.53 -3.31 -4.99
CA GLY A 177 -20.34 -4.03 -5.98
C GLY A 177 -21.86 -3.85 -5.86
N ASN A 178 -22.37 -3.26 -4.78
CA ASN A 178 -23.76 -2.89 -4.63
C ASN A 178 -24.10 -1.50 -5.26
N ASP A 179 -23.07 -0.74 -5.68
CA ASP A 179 -23.23 0.55 -6.35
C ASP A 179 -22.12 0.70 -7.43
N ARG A 180 -22.38 0.20 -8.62
CA ARG A 180 -21.42 0.18 -9.72
C ARG A 180 -21.38 1.47 -10.54
N THR A 181 -22.23 2.43 -10.22
CA THR A 181 -22.34 3.71 -10.93
C THR A 181 -21.66 4.86 -10.21
N THR A 182 -21.14 4.63 -9.03
CA THR A 182 -20.31 5.60 -8.30
C THR A 182 -19.01 4.96 -7.85
N VAL A 183 -18.01 5.79 -7.53
CA VAL A 183 -16.82 5.38 -6.82
C VAL A 183 -16.73 6.18 -5.52
N GLN A 184 -16.28 5.54 -4.47
CA GLN A 184 -16.10 6.16 -3.16
C GLN A 184 -14.67 6.64 -3.02
N SER A 185 -14.45 7.73 -2.29
CA SER A 185 -13.15 8.26 -1.91
C SER A 185 -13.09 8.45 -0.40
N ASN A 186 -11.97 8.13 0.19
CA ASN A 186 -11.70 8.40 1.59
C ASN A 186 -10.21 8.72 1.82
N TYR A 187 -9.88 9.12 3.03
CA TYR A 187 -8.51 9.23 3.52
C TYR A 187 -8.49 8.98 5.02
N TYR A 188 -7.39 8.39 5.49
CA TYR A 188 -7.11 8.18 6.91
C TYR A 188 -5.75 8.75 7.27
N TRP A 189 -5.63 9.24 8.47
CA TRP A 189 -4.39 9.72 9.07
C TRP A 189 -4.03 8.82 10.26
N HIS A 190 -2.82 8.25 10.26
CA HIS A 190 -2.27 7.43 11.35
C HIS A 190 -3.22 6.32 11.85
N ASN A 191 -3.87 5.61 10.93
CA ASN A 191 -4.87 4.57 11.25
C ASN A 191 -6.10 5.07 12.02
N GLU A 192 -6.36 6.38 12.10
CA GLU A 192 -7.65 6.88 12.60
C GLU A 192 -8.74 6.61 11.56
N LEU A 193 -9.46 5.52 11.73
CA LEU A 193 -10.48 5.05 10.79
C LEU A 193 -11.77 5.86 10.96
N ASP A 194 -11.90 6.95 10.22
CA ASP A 194 -13.10 7.77 10.16
C ASP A 194 -13.87 7.53 8.87
N TYR A 195 -14.82 6.60 8.93
CA TYR A 195 -15.66 6.22 7.78
C TYR A 195 -16.64 7.33 7.37
N THR A 196 -16.89 8.34 8.24
CA THR A 196 -17.79 9.45 7.94
C THR A 196 -17.23 10.43 6.93
N LYS A 197 -15.92 10.38 6.67
CA LYS A 197 -15.25 11.19 5.64
C LYS A 197 -15.47 10.67 4.22
N MET A 198 -16.08 9.50 4.03
CA MET A 198 -16.33 8.94 2.71
C MET A 198 -17.23 9.85 1.88
N VAL A 199 -16.84 10.08 0.62
CA VAL A 199 -17.59 10.82 -0.38
C VAL A 199 -17.72 9.99 -1.66
N LYS A 200 -18.94 9.89 -2.19
CA LYS A 200 -19.22 9.28 -3.50
C LYS A 200 -19.01 10.27 -4.64
N SER A 201 -18.54 9.79 -5.77
CA SER A 201 -18.52 10.55 -7.02
C SER A 201 -19.94 10.86 -7.49
N GLN A 202 -20.08 11.77 -8.44
CA GLN A 202 -21.31 11.83 -9.25
C GLN A 202 -21.51 10.50 -10.00
N PRO A 203 -22.77 10.13 -10.29
CA PRO A 203 -23.04 8.94 -11.08
C PRO A 203 -22.31 8.94 -12.43
N MET A 204 -21.74 7.79 -12.78
CA MET A 204 -21.05 7.55 -14.03
C MET A 204 -21.57 6.26 -14.68
N SER A 205 -21.07 5.91 -15.84
CA SER A 205 -21.35 4.59 -16.43
C SER A 205 -20.75 3.48 -15.55
N ASP A 206 -21.32 2.29 -15.60
CA ASP A 206 -20.93 1.12 -14.81
C ASP A 206 -19.39 0.95 -14.78
N THR A 207 -18.81 1.00 -13.59
CA THR A 207 -17.34 0.90 -13.37
C THR A 207 -16.76 -0.47 -13.71
N THR A 208 -17.62 -1.48 -13.85
CA THR A 208 -17.26 -2.85 -14.22
C THR A 208 -17.37 -3.12 -15.73
N ALA A 209 -18.05 -2.25 -16.49
CA ALA A 209 -18.31 -2.47 -17.90
C ALA A 209 -17.13 -2.08 -18.82
N GLY A 210 -16.19 -1.26 -18.35
CA GLY A 210 -15.06 -0.81 -19.16
C GLY A 210 -14.01 -0.07 -18.33
N TYR A 211 -12.89 0.24 -18.98
CA TYR A 211 -11.82 1.01 -18.35
C TYR A 211 -12.20 2.48 -18.21
N LYS A 212 -11.85 3.04 -17.09
CA LYS A 212 -11.97 4.46 -16.77
C LYS A 212 -10.67 4.96 -16.16
N THR A 213 -10.49 6.27 -16.20
CA THR A 213 -9.33 6.94 -15.62
C THR A 213 -9.66 7.43 -14.22
N TYR A 214 -8.90 6.99 -13.23
CA TYR A 214 -8.99 7.47 -11.85
C TYR A 214 -7.66 8.12 -11.47
N GLN A 215 -7.74 9.27 -10.80
CA GLN A 215 -6.56 10.05 -10.46
C GLN A 215 -6.65 10.57 -9.03
N ILE A 216 -5.57 10.39 -8.29
CA ILE A 216 -5.32 11.02 -7.00
C ILE A 216 -4.24 12.10 -7.24
N VAL A 217 -4.59 13.37 -6.98
CA VAL A 217 -3.63 14.48 -6.91
C VAL A 217 -3.39 14.77 -5.45
N TRP A 218 -2.20 14.46 -4.97
CA TRP A 218 -1.82 14.61 -3.58
C TRP A 218 -0.66 15.60 -3.45
N THR A 219 -0.91 16.73 -2.83
CA THR A 219 0.05 17.82 -2.63
C THR A 219 0.22 18.10 -1.13
N PRO A 220 1.22 18.89 -0.73
CA PRO A 220 1.32 19.34 0.67
C PRO A 220 0.09 20.11 1.18
N ASP A 221 -0.71 20.68 0.26
CA ASP A 221 -1.81 21.57 0.61
C ASP A 221 -3.19 20.95 0.45
N TYR A 222 -3.34 19.94 -0.44
CA TYR A 222 -4.64 19.33 -0.72
C TYR A 222 -4.53 17.93 -1.34
N ILE A 223 -5.63 17.19 -1.24
CA ILE A 223 -5.87 15.95 -1.97
C ILE A 223 -7.08 16.15 -2.88
N GLN A 224 -6.97 15.69 -4.14
CA GLN A 224 -8.09 15.66 -5.08
C GLN A 224 -8.31 14.26 -5.63
N TRP A 225 -9.57 13.89 -5.82
CA TRP A 225 -9.99 12.66 -6.48
C TRP A 225 -10.73 13.00 -7.76
N LEU A 226 -10.21 12.48 -8.89
CA LEU A 226 -10.81 12.67 -10.20
C LEU A 226 -11.19 11.32 -10.81
N ALA A 227 -12.36 11.28 -11.44
CA ALA A 227 -12.84 10.14 -12.22
C ALA A 227 -13.19 10.62 -13.64
N ASP A 228 -12.59 10.00 -14.67
CA ASP A 228 -12.68 10.38 -16.08
C ASP A 228 -12.46 11.90 -16.29
N GLY A 229 -11.45 12.45 -15.59
CA GLY A 229 -11.06 13.86 -15.65
C GLY A 229 -11.93 14.82 -14.81
N ASN A 230 -13.01 14.34 -14.21
CA ASN A 230 -13.89 15.15 -13.36
C ASN A 230 -13.40 15.10 -11.91
N ASN A 231 -12.99 16.24 -11.36
CA ASN A 231 -12.69 16.38 -9.94
C ASN A 231 -14.02 16.41 -9.17
N PHE A 232 -14.30 15.39 -8.35
CA PHE A 232 -15.52 15.33 -7.56
C PHE A 232 -15.30 15.57 -6.06
N ARG A 233 -14.03 15.61 -5.63
CA ARG A 233 -13.64 15.87 -4.24
C ARG A 233 -12.31 16.58 -4.14
N THR A 234 -12.23 17.58 -3.29
CA THR A 234 -11.00 18.19 -2.82
C THR A 234 -11.05 18.26 -1.30
N VAL A 235 -9.98 17.86 -0.64
CA VAL A 235 -9.76 18.04 0.80
C VAL A 235 -8.53 18.92 0.97
N TRP A 236 -8.71 20.10 1.55
CA TRP A 236 -7.60 21.00 1.86
C TRP A 236 -6.96 20.59 3.19
N ARG A 237 -5.63 20.66 3.29
CA ARG A 237 -4.91 20.39 4.54
C ARG A 237 -5.47 21.24 5.70
N THR A 238 -5.83 22.49 5.44
CA THR A 238 -6.42 23.39 6.43
C THR A 238 -7.74 22.92 7.01
N GLU A 239 -8.49 22.10 6.29
CA GLU A 239 -9.77 21.49 6.74
C GLU A 239 -9.54 20.33 7.72
N THR A 240 -8.33 19.78 7.78
CA THR A 240 -7.98 18.64 8.64
C THR A 240 -7.39 19.07 9.99
N TRP A 241 -7.45 20.37 10.33
CA TRP A 241 -6.90 20.91 11.58
C TRP A 241 -7.63 20.35 12.82
N ASP A 242 -6.91 19.60 13.61
CA ASP A 242 -7.36 19.15 14.92
C ASP A 242 -6.96 20.21 15.97
N LYS A 243 -7.95 20.99 16.41
CA LYS A 243 -7.74 22.08 17.36
C LYS A 243 -7.35 21.58 18.76
N GLU A 244 -7.79 20.37 19.13
CA GLU A 244 -7.52 19.80 20.44
C GLU A 244 -6.05 19.42 20.58
N HIS A 245 -5.46 18.84 19.51
CA HIS A 245 -4.08 18.38 19.51
C HIS A 245 -3.11 19.35 18.82
N GLY A 246 -3.60 20.41 18.16
CA GLY A 246 -2.78 21.39 17.47
C GLY A 246 -2.03 20.85 16.27
N ILE A 247 -2.62 19.89 15.52
CA ILE A 247 -2.02 19.19 14.39
C ILE A 247 -2.98 19.13 13.19
N TYR A 248 -2.42 18.91 12.01
CA TYR A 248 -3.22 18.56 10.83
C TYR A 248 -3.30 17.04 10.69
N LYS A 249 -4.52 16.49 10.71
CA LYS A 249 -4.78 15.06 10.42
C LYS A 249 -4.84 14.82 8.92
N PHE A 250 -3.75 15.14 8.24
CA PHE A 250 -3.59 15.08 6.80
C PHE A 250 -2.53 14.04 6.43
N PRO A 251 -2.80 13.08 5.52
CA PRO A 251 -1.80 12.11 5.07
C PRO A 251 -0.58 12.82 4.48
N GLU A 252 0.62 12.53 5.02
CA GLU A 252 1.86 13.16 4.57
C GLU A 252 3.08 12.22 4.59
N SER A 253 2.91 10.95 5.00
CA SER A 253 4.00 9.98 5.04
C SER A 253 4.26 9.36 3.66
N GLU A 254 5.54 9.00 3.37
CA GLU A 254 5.87 8.23 2.19
C GLU A 254 5.04 6.95 2.13
N SER A 255 4.30 6.76 1.04
CA SER A 255 3.27 5.74 0.89
C SER A 255 3.44 4.97 -0.40
N PHE A 256 2.82 3.80 -0.51
CA PHE A 256 2.89 2.96 -1.71
C PHE A 256 1.54 2.92 -2.43
N VAL A 257 1.58 3.00 -3.76
CA VAL A 257 0.41 2.79 -4.61
C VAL A 257 0.03 1.32 -4.59
N SER A 258 -1.24 1.00 -4.36
CA SER A 258 -1.72 -0.37 -4.39
C SER A 258 -3.09 -0.51 -5.05
N PHE A 259 -3.34 -1.71 -5.57
CA PHE A 259 -4.61 -2.13 -6.13
C PHE A 259 -5.03 -3.43 -5.46
N SER A 260 -6.31 -3.57 -5.16
CA SER A 260 -6.81 -4.79 -4.53
C SER A 260 -8.22 -5.13 -4.97
N VAL A 261 -8.55 -6.41 -4.84
CA VAL A 261 -9.92 -6.92 -4.84
C VAL A 261 -10.08 -7.79 -3.61
N TRP A 262 -11.17 -7.62 -2.87
CA TRP A 262 -11.33 -8.27 -1.58
C TRP A 262 -12.80 -8.52 -1.21
N ASP A 263 -13.04 -9.41 -0.25
CA ASP A 263 -14.34 -9.75 0.28
C ASP A 263 -14.69 -8.87 1.47
N GLY A 264 -15.37 -7.76 1.21
CA GLY A 264 -15.92 -6.88 2.24
C GLY A 264 -17.13 -7.51 2.95
N GLY A 265 -17.84 -8.41 2.26
CA GLY A 265 -19.03 -9.07 2.80
C GLY A 265 -18.75 -10.09 3.90
N SER A 266 -17.51 -10.57 4.02
CA SER A 266 -17.05 -11.44 5.10
C SER A 266 -16.38 -10.69 6.26
N GLY A 267 -16.32 -9.37 6.21
CA GLY A 267 -15.79 -8.50 7.25
C GLY A 267 -16.71 -8.36 8.47
N GLU A 268 -16.31 -7.48 9.39
CA GLU A 268 -17.15 -7.07 10.50
C GLU A 268 -18.49 -6.51 9.98
N LYS A 269 -19.53 -6.56 10.83
CA LYS A 269 -20.89 -6.19 10.41
C LYS A 269 -20.97 -4.84 9.68
N GLY A 270 -20.28 -3.81 10.16
CA GLY A 270 -20.26 -2.50 9.51
C GLY A 270 -19.68 -2.54 8.11
N THR A 271 -18.56 -3.25 7.94
CA THR A 271 -17.91 -3.47 6.63
C THR A 271 -18.78 -4.28 5.70
N ALA A 272 -19.40 -5.37 6.21
CA ALA A 272 -20.30 -6.19 5.41
C ALA A 272 -21.53 -5.44 4.94
N ASP A 273 -22.17 -4.65 5.82
CA ASP A 273 -23.32 -3.80 5.47
C ASP A 273 -22.92 -2.76 4.39
N TRP A 274 -21.79 -2.09 4.56
CA TRP A 274 -21.26 -1.13 3.60
C TRP A 274 -20.94 -1.76 2.24
N ALA A 275 -20.34 -2.95 2.25
CA ALA A 275 -20.00 -3.71 1.04
C ALA A 275 -21.24 -4.26 0.32
N GLY A 276 -22.44 -4.20 0.92
CA GLY A 276 -23.69 -4.69 0.34
C GLY A 276 -23.99 -6.15 0.66
N GLY A 277 -23.46 -6.66 1.79
CA GLY A 277 -23.71 -8.02 2.30
C GLY A 277 -22.78 -9.07 1.69
N HIS A 278 -23.18 -10.32 1.77
CA HIS A 278 -22.39 -11.45 1.28
C HIS A 278 -22.32 -11.50 -0.25
N ILE A 279 -21.21 -12.05 -0.74
CA ILE A 279 -20.97 -12.21 -2.18
C ILE A 279 -21.98 -13.19 -2.80
N ASN A 280 -22.64 -12.75 -3.87
CA ASN A 280 -23.34 -13.68 -4.77
C ASN A 280 -22.34 -14.29 -5.75
N TRP A 281 -21.84 -15.48 -5.43
CA TRP A 281 -20.86 -16.18 -6.24
C TRP A 281 -21.34 -16.54 -7.66
N GLY A 282 -22.65 -16.53 -7.91
CA GLY A 282 -23.22 -16.72 -9.24
C GLY A 282 -23.03 -15.51 -10.19
N ALA A 283 -22.66 -14.33 -9.64
CA ALA A 283 -22.41 -13.13 -10.41
C ALA A 283 -20.96 -12.96 -10.88
N GLY A 284 -20.08 -13.92 -10.56
CA GLY A 284 -18.67 -13.90 -10.97
C GLY A 284 -18.46 -14.25 -12.45
N PRO A 285 -17.22 -14.20 -12.93
CA PRO A 285 -16.01 -14.00 -12.14
C PRO A 285 -15.82 -12.55 -11.67
N PHE A 286 -15.14 -12.40 -10.52
CA PHE A 286 -14.79 -11.09 -9.95
C PHE A 286 -13.33 -10.81 -10.24
N ALA A 287 -13.06 -9.89 -11.17
CA ALA A 287 -11.71 -9.56 -11.59
C ALA A 287 -11.56 -8.06 -11.88
N MET A 288 -10.73 -7.39 -11.09
CA MET A 288 -10.27 -6.04 -11.37
C MET A 288 -9.19 -6.09 -12.45
N GLY A 289 -9.26 -5.18 -13.42
CA GLY A 289 -8.23 -5.03 -14.44
C GLY A 289 -7.54 -3.69 -14.33
N VAL A 290 -6.22 -3.66 -14.17
CA VAL A 290 -5.40 -2.43 -14.21
C VAL A 290 -4.63 -2.42 -15.52
N LYS A 291 -4.97 -1.50 -16.43
CA LYS A 291 -4.39 -1.42 -17.77
C LYS A 291 -3.10 -0.62 -17.76
N SER A 292 -3.10 0.52 -17.09
CA SER A 292 -1.92 1.38 -17.00
C SER A 292 -1.91 2.18 -15.71
N VAL A 293 -0.70 2.55 -15.29
CA VAL A 293 -0.47 3.44 -14.14
C VAL A 293 0.59 4.46 -14.50
N SER A 294 0.31 5.73 -14.23
CA SER A 294 1.28 6.82 -14.33
C SER A 294 1.46 7.50 -12.99
N VAL A 295 2.70 7.76 -12.63
CA VAL A 295 3.09 8.45 -11.41
C VAL A 295 3.94 9.66 -11.77
N SER A 296 3.53 10.84 -11.27
CA SER A 296 4.30 12.08 -11.32
C SER A 296 4.60 12.52 -9.89
N CYS A 297 5.85 12.53 -9.53
CA CYS A 297 6.32 12.76 -8.17
C CYS A 297 6.45 14.24 -7.83
N HIS A 298 6.04 14.65 -6.66
CA HIS A 298 6.37 15.98 -6.12
C HIS A 298 7.84 16.00 -5.65
N PHE A 299 8.25 15.01 -4.86
CA PHE A 299 9.66 14.77 -4.52
C PHE A 299 10.18 13.57 -5.30
N LYS A 300 11.30 13.76 -5.99
CA LYS A 300 11.88 12.75 -6.89
C LYS A 300 13.12 12.11 -6.29
N GLY A 301 13.18 10.79 -6.36
CA GLY A 301 14.38 10.01 -6.12
C GLY A 301 15.26 9.89 -7.36
N ASN A 302 16.32 9.10 -7.23
CA ASN A 302 17.22 8.72 -8.32
C ASN A 302 17.24 7.19 -8.45
N GLU A 303 16.95 6.67 -9.63
CA GLU A 303 16.95 5.21 -9.87
C GLU A 303 18.33 4.57 -9.63
N THR A 304 19.40 5.33 -9.84
CA THR A 304 20.78 4.81 -9.69
C THR A 304 21.26 4.73 -8.24
N THR A 305 20.55 5.32 -7.29
CA THR A 305 20.95 5.37 -5.87
C THR A 305 20.43 4.20 -5.04
N TYR A 306 19.37 3.52 -5.49
CA TYR A 306 18.81 2.38 -4.76
C TYR A 306 19.72 1.14 -4.95
N LYS A 307 20.21 0.58 -3.85
CA LYS A 307 20.93 -0.69 -3.82
C LYS A 307 20.23 -1.62 -2.84
N PRO A 308 19.66 -2.74 -3.33
CA PRO A 308 19.09 -3.73 -2.43
C PRO A 308 20.17 -4.28 -1.48
N PRO A 309 19.79 -4.70 -0.27
CA PRO A 309 20.71 -5.36 0.65
C PRO A 309 21.37 -6.60 0.02
N ALA A 310 22.59 -6.91 0.41
CA ALA A 310 23.33 -8.04 -0.15
C ALA A 310 22.60 -9.39 -0.02
N PHE A 311 21.82 -9.58 1.04
CA PHE A 311 21.01 -10.80 1.22
C PHE A 311 19.84 -10.93 0.25
N ALA A 312 19.39 -9.83 -0.38
CA ALA A 312 18.34 -9.88 -1.40
C ALA A 312 18.82 -10.56 -2.69
N ALA A 313 20.12 -10.57 -2.94
CA ALA A 313 20.74 -11.19 -4.10
C ALA A 313 21.02 -12.70 -3.92
N SER A 314 20.89 -13.24 -2.72
CA SER A 314 21.05 -14.69 -2.49
C SER A 314 19.79 -15.44 -2.94
N LYS A 315 20.01 -16.38 -3.89
CA LYS A 315 18.97 -17.26 -4.45
C LYS A 315 18.36 -18.17 -3.39
#